data_b01bbe0ad7d54f43e5cc54f265d29404
#
_entry.id   b01bbe0ad7d54f43e5cc54f265d29404
#
_cell.length_a   1.000
_cell.length_b   1.000
_cell.length_c   1.000
_cell.angle_alpha   90.00
_cell.angle_beta   90.00
_cell.angle_gamma   90.00
#
_symmetry.space_group_name_H-M   'P 1'
#
loop_
_entity.id
_entity.type
_entity.pdbx_description
1 polymer ?
#
loop_
_entity_poly.entity_id
_entity_poly.type
_entity_poly.pdbx_seq_one_letter_code
_entity_poly.pdbx_strand_id
1 'polypeptide(L)'
;DGIRAKDGKKLKFVFQTSINAPRQKTQAIIKQACQKAGIDLELKAVTASVYFSSDVANTDTYTKFYCDLQMYTTTMTQPDPELFMNQFCSWEISTKENKWQGRNITRWRSEEYDKTYRAAEGELDPVKRAALFIRMNDLLVENRVVIPVVFRPRVSAQSTKLRAPLSGWDNDFWLLKDWYREA
;
A
#
# COMPACT_ATOMS: atom_id res chain seq x y z
N ASP A 1 23.40 -11.70 20.62
CA ASP A 1 23.09 -11.23 19.29
C ASP A 1 22.36 -9.86 19.28
N GLY A 2 22.11 -9.26 20.46
CA GLY A 2 21.47 -7.95 20.60
C GLY A 2 19.98 -7.92 20.26
N ILE A 3 19.36 -9.06 19.95
CA ILE A 3 17.93 -9.13 19.63
C ILE A 3 17.13 -9.21 20.95
N ARG A 4 16.13 -8.33 21.07
CA ARG A 4 15.23 -8.31 22.23
C ARG A 4 14.41 -9.59 22.30
N ALA A 5 14.17 -10.05 23.52
CA ALA A 5 13.33 -11.21 23.79
C ALA A 5 12.40 -10.95 24.96
N LYS A 6 11.24 -11.58 24.96
CA LYS A 6 10.31 -11.65 26.07
C LYS A 6 9.84 -13.09 26.22
N ASP A 7 9.88 -13.62 27.44
CA ASP A 7 9.47 -15.00 27.75
C ASP A 7 10.13 -16.05 26.84
N GLY A 8 11.44 -15.89 26.57
CA GLY A 8 12.22 -16.77 25.69
C GLY A 8 11.98 -16.57 24.18
N LYS A 9 11.02 -15.75 23.79
CA LYS A 9 10.73 -15.47 22.37
C LYS A 9 11.45 -14.21 21.91
N LYS A 10 12.31 -14.34 20.88
CA LYS A 10 12.99 -13.22 20.26
C LYS A 10 12.04 -12.42 19.36
N LEU A 11 12.26 -11.10 19.26
CA LEU A 11 11.59 -10.23 18.30
C LEU A 11 12.16 -10.50 16.90
N LYS A 12 11.63 -11.53 16.27
CA LYS A 12 11.96 -11.93 14.90
C LYS A 12 10.71 -11.92 14.05
N PHE A 13 10.77 -11.25 12.88
CA PHE A 13 9.64 -11.09 11.96
C PHE A 13 10.06 -11.37 10.53
N VAL A 14 9.13 -11.85 9.70
CA VAL A 14 9.31 -12.03 8.26
C VAL A 14 8.81 -10.78 7.53
N PHE A 15 9.71 -10.17 6.76
CA PHE A 15 9.40 -8.99 5.96
C PHE A 15 9.42 -9.33 4.48
N GLN A 16 8.25 -9.38 3.85
CA GLN A 16 8.07 -9.81 2.47
C GLN A 16 7.87 -8.61 1.52
N THR A 17 8.42 -8.74 0.30
CA THR A 17 8.14 -7.84 -0.84
C THR A 17 8.33 -8.57 -2.16
N SER A 18 7.99 -7.94 -3.28
CA SER A 18 8.32 -8.47 -4.60
C SER A 18 9.77 -8.20 -4.97
N ILE A 19 10.36 -9.08 -5.78
CA ILE A 19 11.70 -8.88 -6.37
C ILE A 19 11.67 -7.61 -7.22
N ASN A 20 12.34 -6.59 -6.70
CA ASN A 20 12.47 -5.27 -7.32
C ASN A 20 13.64 -4.57 -6.63
N ALA A 21 14.64 -4.10 -7.38
CA ALA A 21 15.87 -3.56 -6.81
C ALA A 21 15.65 -2.42 -5.78
N PRO A 22 14.82 -1.40 -6.04
CA PRO A 22 14.50 -0.39 -5.03
C PRO A 22 13.88 -0.97 -3.76
N ARG A 23 12.93 -1.92 -3.87
CA ARG A 23 12.27 -2.54 -2.71
C ARG A 23 13.24 -3.37 -1.89
N GLN A 24 14.08 -4.18 -2.53
CA GLN A 24 15.08 -4.99 -1.81
C GLN A 24 16.10 -4.12 -1.08
N LYS A 25 16.56 -3.00 -1.70
CA LYS A 25 17.42 -2.03 -1.03
C LYS A 25 16.74 -1.39 0.18
N THR A 26 15.47 -1.01 0.04
CA THR A 26 14.67 -0.46 1.14
C THR A 26 14.51 -1.48 2.27
N GLN A 27 14.21 -2.75 1.96
CA GLN A 27 14.18 -3.81 2.97
C GLN A 27 15.49 -3.93 3.74
N ALA A 28 16.62 -3.89 3.05
CA ALA A 28 17.94 -4.00 3.68
C ALA A 28 18.21 -2.83 4.65
N ILE A 29 17.84 -1.61 4.27
CA ILE A 29 17.97 -0.42 5.12
C ILE A 29 17.07 -0.55 6.36
N ILE A 30 15.81 -0.96 6.18
CA ILE A 30 14.87 -1.16 7.29
C ILE A 30 15.38 -2.26 8.21
N LYS A 31 15.89 -3.38 7.69
CA LYS A 31 16.49 -4.44 8.49
C LYS A 31 17.63 -3.92 9.37
N GLN A 32 18.55 -3.15 8.81
CA GLN A 32 19.65 -2.56 9.59
C GLN A 32 19.15 -1.63 10.70
N ALA A 33 18.13 -0.81 10.42
CA ALA A 33 17.53 0.07 11.43
C ALA A 33 16.85 -0.74 12.55
N CYS A 34 16.10 -1.79 12.18
CA CYS A 34 15.45 -2.70 13.15
C CYS A 34 16.46 -3.45 14.02
N GLN A 35 17.57 -3.92 13.44
CA GLN A 35 18.64 -4.57 14.19
C GLN A 35 19.23 -3.67 15.28
N LYS A 36 19.44 -2.38 14.98
CA LYS A 36 19.88 -1.40 15.99
C LYS A 36 18.87 -1.23 17.13
N ALA A 37 17.60 -1.46 16.86
CA ALA A 37 16.53 -1.44 17.86
C ALA A 37 16.31 -2.80 18.55
N GLY A 38 17.13 -3.81 18.25
CA GLY A 38 17.01 -5.16 18.80
C GLY A 38 15.88 -5.99 18.17
N ILE A 39 15.53 -5.72 16.92
CA ILE A 39 14.52 -6.45 16.14
C ILE A 39 15.20 -7.13 14.96
N ASP A 40 15.03 -8.44 14.81
CA ASP A 40 15.52 -9.19 13.66
C ASP A 40 14.44 -9.27 12.57
N LEU A 41 14.81 -8.95 11.33
CA LEU A 41 13.96 -9.11 10.16
C LEU A 41 14.54 -10.15 9.22
N GLU A 42 13.78 -11.21 8.98
CA GLU A 42 14.02 -12.14 7.89
C GLU A 42 13.45 -11.56 6.59
N LEU A 43 14.32 -11.30 5.61
CA LEU A 43 13.90 -10.71 4.34
C LEU A 43 13.45 -11.80 3.36
N LYS A 44 12.22 -11.66 2.87
CA LYS A 44 11.65 -12.56 1.85
C LYS A 44 11.32 -11.74 0.60
N ALA A 45 11.90 -12.14 -0.54
CA ALA A 45 11.61 -11.52 -1.84
C ALA A 45 10.97 -12.57 -2.76
N VAL A 46 9.82 -12.23 -3.32
CA VAL A 46 8.99 -13.10 -4.17
C VAL A 46 8.93 -12.51 -5.57
N THR A 47 8.93 -13.34 -6.61
CA THR A 47 8.77 -12.83 -7.99
C THR A 47 7.47 -12.05 -8.14
N ALA A 48 7.48 -10.99 -8.92
CA ALA A 48 6.32 -10.08 -9.03
C ALA A 48 5.06 -10.81 -9.55
N SER A 49 5.22 -11.76 -10.47
CA SER A 49 4.12 -12.57 -11.00
C SER A 49 3.46 -13.47 -9.95
N VAL A 50 4.20 -13.88 -8.92
CA VAL A 50 3.69 -14.64 -7.78
C VAL A 50 3.13 -13.69 -6.73
N TYR A 51 3.88 -12.65 -6.36
CA TYR A 51 3.49 -11.70 -5.32
C TYR A 51 2.18 -10.98 -5.62
N PHE A 52 1.97 -10.57 -6.86
CA PHE A 52 0.75 -9.89 -7.33
C PHE A 52 -0.25 -10.82 -8.03
N SER A 53 -0.08 -12.12 -7.89
CA SER A 53 -1.01 -13.10 -8.46
C SER A 53 -2.37 -13.07 -7.76
N SER A 54 -3.42 -13.33 -8.51
CA SER A 54 -4.76 -13.62 -8.00
C SER A 54 -5.01 -15.12 -7.80
N ASP A 55 -3.99 -15.98 -8.03
CA ASP A 55 -4.11 -17.42 -7.84
C ASP A 55 -4.38 -17.78 -6.39
N VAL A 56 -5.53 -18.38 -6.14
CA VAL A 56 -5.99 -18.79 -4.81
C VAL A 56 -5.10 -19.89 -4.20
N ALA A 57 -4.42 -20.69 -5.01
CA ALA A 57 -3.51 -21.72 -4.53
C ALA A 57 -2.16 -21.16 -4.04
N ASN A 58 -1.74 -20.00 -4.56
CA ASN A 58 -0.46 -19.41 -4.25
C ASN A 58 -0.47 -18.76 -2.85
N THR A 59 0.37 -19.23 -1.94
CA THR A 59 0.46 -18.76 -0.55
C THR A 59 1.27 -17.47 -0.38
N ASP A 60 2.07 -17.09 -1.37
CA ASP A 60 2.99 -15.95 -1.30
C ASP A 60 2.42 -14.66 -1.92
N THR A 61 1.13 -14.65 -2.27
CA THR A 61 0.47 -13.43 -2.75
C THR A 61 0.34 -12.38 -1.64
N TYR A 62 0.46 -11.11 -2.01
CA TYR A 62 0.31 -10.01 -1.05
C TYR A 62 -1.08 -9.97 -0.39
N THR A 63 -2.12 -10.42 -1.09
CA THR A 63 -3.50 -10.43 -0.58
C THR A 63 -3.71 -11.40 0.57
N LYS A 64 -2.91 -12.48 0.64
CA LYS A 64 -2.97 -13.43 1.76
C LYS A 64 -2.22 -12.96 2.99
N PHE A 65 -1.17 -12.21 2.80
CA PHE A 65 -0.38 -11.62 3.88
C PHE A 65 -0.05 -12.62 5.00
N TYR A 66 0.63 -13.71 4.64
CA TYR A 66 1.07 -14.75 5.59
C TYR A 66 2.47 -14.49 6.17
N CYS A 67 2.88 -13.24 6.21
CA CYS A 67 4.10 -12.76 6.85
C CYS A 67 3.76 -11.69 7.88
N ASP A 68 4.74 -11.21 8.63
CA ASP A 68 4.53 -10.21 9.68
C ASP A 68 4.48 -8.79 9.10
N LEU A 69 5.37 -8.51 8.15
CA LEU A 69 5.46 -7.24 7.45
C LEU A 69 5.52 -7.45 5.95
N GLN A 70 4.88 -6.59 5.18
CA GLN A 70 5.08 -6.59 3.74
C GLN A 70 5.12 -5.18 3.17
N MET A 71 5.78 -5.05 2.03
CA MET A 71 5.97 -3.77 1.36
C MET A 71 5.63 -3.86 -0.12
N TYR A 72 4.82 -2.93 -0.57
CA TYR A 72 4.53 -2.71 -1.99
C TYR A 72 4.19 -1.24 -2.22
N THR A 73 4.01 -0.87 -3.45
CA THR A 73 3.59 0.48 -3.82
C THR A 73 2.14 0.46 -4.23
N THR A 74 1.36 1.39 -3.70
CA THR A 74 0.01 1.68 -4.14
C THR A 74 -0.13 3.17 -4.38
N THR A 75 -1.06 3.59 -5.22
CA THR A 75 -1.30 4.99 -5.57
C THR A 75 -2.79 5.26 -5.64
N MET A 76 -3.16 6.50 -5.33
CA MET A 76 -4.48 7.02 -5.69
C MET A 76 -4.52 7.20 -7.21
N THR A 77 -5.59 6.75 -7.83
CA THR A 77 -5.81 6.86 -9.28
C THR A 77 -6.68 8.06 -9.65
N GLN A 78 -7.20 8.75 -8.65
CA GLN A 78 -8.05 9.94 -8.82
C GLN A 78 -7.84 10.90 -7.64
N PRO A 79 -8.15 12.20 -7.80
CA PRO A 79 -7.99 13.20 -6.74
C PRO A 79 -8.84 12.92 -5.49
N ASP A 80 -10.03 12.34 -5.67
CA ASP A 80 -10.90 11.95 -4.56
C ASP A 80 -10.33 10.75 -3.82
N PRO A 81 -10.12 10.82 -2.49
CA PRO A 81 -9.51 9.74 -1.72
C PRO A 81 -10.45 8.57 -1.41
N GLU A 82 -11.74 8.67 -1.67
CA GLU A 82 -12.75 7.69 -1.26
C GLU A 82 -12.40 6.27 -1.68
N LEU A 83 -12.16 6.05 -2.99
CA LEU A 83 -11.83 4.73 -3.51
C LEU A 83 -10.52 4.18 -2.90
N PHE A 84 -9.54 5.04 -2.65
CA PHE A 84 -8.30 4.63 -2.00
C PHE A 84 -8.52 4.25 -0.53
N MET A 85 -9.31 5.03 0.20
CA MET A 85 -9.56 4.82 1.62
C MET A 85 -10.49 3.62 1.87
N ASN A 86 -11.37 3.27 0.93
CA ASN A 86 -12.22 2.08 1.03
C ASN A 86 -11.43 0.79 1.31
N GLN A 87 -10.20 0.68 0.81
CA GLN A 87 -9.36 -0.51 0.99
C GLN A 87 -9.06 -0.87 2.46
N PHE A 88 -9.31 0.02 3.41
CA PHE A 88 -9.06 -0.24 4.83
C PHE A 88 -10.33 -0.51 5.63
N CYS A 89 -11.49 -0.46 5.00
CA CYS A 89 -12.76 -0.76 5.63
C CYS A 89 -12.89 -2.24 6.00
N SER A 90 -13.66 -2.53 7.05
CA SER A 90 -13.80 -3.89 7.55
C SER A 90 -14.48 -4.85 6.56
N TRP A 91 -15.36 -4.35 5.69
CA TRP A 91 -16.01 -5.16 4.65
C TRP A 91 -15.09 -5.51 3.47
N GLU A 92 -13.94 -4.84 3.36
CA GLU A 92 -12.92 -5.13 2.36
C GLU A 92 -11.87 -6.15 2.84
N ILE A 93 -12.06 -6.76 4.02
CA ILE A 93 -11.07 -7.71 4.54
C ILE A 93 -10.89 -8.89 3.58
N SER A 94 -9.63 -9.15 3.23
CA SER A 94 -9.23 -10.29 2.42
C SER A 94 -9.26 -11.57 3.24
N THR A 95 -10.13 -12.51 2.85
CA THR A 95 -10.35 -13.80 3.54
C THR A 95 -10.43 -14.95 2.53
N LYS A 96 -10.40 -16.19 3.06
CA LYS A 96 -10.56 -17.39 2.24
C LYS A 96 -11.97 -17.46 1.61
N GLU A 97 -12.99 -17.02 2.34
CA GLU A 97 -14.38 -17.03 1.93
C GLU A 97 -14.63 -16.15 0.70
N ASN A 98 -13.97 -14.98 0.63
CA ASN A 98 -14.03 -14.11 -0.53
C ASN A 98 -12.90 -14.37 -1.55
N LYS A 99 -12.27 -15.57 -1.47
CA LYS A 99 -11.17 -16.00 -2.37
C LYS A 99 -10.01 -15.00 -2.41
N TRP A 100 -9.75 -14.33 -1.30
CA TRP A 100 -8.69 -13.32 -1.14
C TRP A 100 -8.86 -12.10 -2.06
N GLN A 101 -10.10 -11.76 -2.42
CA GLN A 101 -10.40 -10.63 -3.29
C GLN A 101 -10.58 -9.31 -2.53
N GLY A 102 -10.62 -9.35 -1.20
CA GLY A 102 -10.69 -8.14 -0.38
C GLY A 102 -9.43 -7.28 -0.49
N ARG A 103 -9.59 -5.98 -0.39
CA ARG A 103 -8.49 -4.99 -0.48
C ARG A 103 -7.85 -4.70 0.88
N ASN A 104 -8.56 -4.94 1.99
CA ASN A 104 -8.04 -4.82 3.35
C ASN A 104 -7.22 -6.07 3.69
N ILE A 105 -5.99 -6.08 3.21
CA ILE A 105 -5.06 -7.21 3.41
C ILE A 105 -4.45 -7.25 4.81
N THR A 106 -4.49 -6.15 5.54
CA THR A 106 -4.03 -6.07 6.93
C THR A 106 -4.99 -6.73 7.90
N ARG A 107 -6.25 -6.92 7.50
CA ARG A 107 -7.37 -7.42 8.31
C ARG A 107 -7.67 -6.56 9.54
N TRP A 108 -7.19 -5.32 9.52
CA TRP A 108 -7.53 -4.35 10.56
C TRP A 108 -9.03 -4.07 10.56
N ARG A 109 -9.57 -3.86 11.76
CA ARG A 109 -10.97 -3.52 11.98
C ARG A 109 -11.07 -2.30 12.88
N SER A 110 -11.86 -1.34 12.47
CA SER A 110 -12.17 -0.17 13.28
C SER A 110 -13.61 0.29 12.97
N GLU A 111 -14.46 0.18 13.95
CA GLU A 111 -15.83 0.67 13.83
C GLU A 111 -15.89 2.19 13.58
N GLU A 112 -14.98 2.94 14.22
CA GLU A 112 -14.86 4.38 13.99
C GLU A 112 -14.46 4.69 12.53
N TYR A 113 -13.50 3.93 11.98
CA TYR A 113 -13.10 4.09 10.60
C TYR A 113 -14.24 3.80 9.64
N ASP A 114 -14.93 2.68 9.84
CA ASP A 114 -16.06 2.26 9.00
C ASP A 114 -17.19 3.29 9.02
N LYS A 115 -17.56 3.80 10.21
CA LYS A 115 -18.56 4.87 10.36
C LYS A 115 -18.12 6.17 9.69
N THR A 116 -16.86 6.56 9.86
CA THR A 116 -16.32 7.78 9.25
C THR A 116 -16.31 7.68 7.74
N TYR A 117 -15.96 6.52 7.19
CA TYR A 117 -16.03 6.27 5.75
C TYR A 117 -17.47 6.42 5.22
N ARG A 118 -18.47 5.79 5.88
CA ARG A 118 -19.88 5.92 5.49
C ARG A 118 -20.40 7.35 5.55
N ALA A 119 -19.94 8.12 6.54
CA ALA A 119 -20.26 9.55 6.61
C ALA A 119 -19.65 10.32 5.45
N ALA A 120 -18.41 10.02 5.06
CA ALA A 120 -17.72 10.69 3.96
C ALA A 120 -18.35 10.38 2.58
N GLU A 121 -18.93 9.19 2.38
CA GLU A 121 -19.65 8.84 1.14
C GLU A 121 -20.84 9.77 0.86
N GLY A 122 -21.55 10.18 1.90
CA GLY A 122 -22.76 11.02 1.79
C GLY A 122 -22.52 12.53 2.03
N GLU A 123 -21.32 12.94 2.43
CA GLU A 123 -21.02 14.34 2.74
C GLU A 123 -20.76 15.17 1.47
N LEU A 124 -21.58 16.19 1.25
CA LEU A 124 -21.51 17.07 0.09
C LEU A 124 -20.69 18.36 0.34
N ASP A 125 -20.54 18.75 1.61
CA ASP A 125 -19.70 19.89 1.97
C ASP A 125 -18.22 19.46 1.84
N PRO A 126 -17.44 20.07 0.94
CA PRO A 126 -16.07 19.64 0.68
C PRO A 126 -15.14 19.81 1.90
N VAL A 127 -15.40 20.77 2.76
CA VAL A 127 -14.58 21.01 3.96
C VAL A 127 -14.85 19.93 5.01
N LYS A 128 -16.12 19.61 5.24
CA LYS A 128 -16.50 18.54 6.17
C LYS A 128 -16.02 17.18 5.66
N ARG A 129 -16.18 16.93 4.36
CA ARG A 129 -15.74 15.71 3.71
C ARG A 129 -14.22 15.52 3.84
N ALA A 130 -13.45 16.60 3.61
CA ALA A 130 -11.99 16.57 3.81
C ALA A 130 -11.62 16.26 5.26
N ALA A 131 -12.31 16.82 6.25
CA ALA A 131 -12.08 16.54 7.66
C ALA A 131 -12.31 15.05 8.00
N LEU A 132 -13.34 14.43 7.42
CA LEU A 132 -13.60 12.99 7.59
C LEU A 132 -12.45 12.14 7.03
N PHE A 133 -11.93 12.44 5.84
CA PHE A 133 -10.78 11.72 5.28
C PHE A 133 -9.49 11.96 6.06
N ILE A 134 -9.26 13.15 6.59
CA ILE A 134 -8.14 13.42 7.50
C ILE A 134 -8.26 12.55 8.75
N ARG A 135 -9.43 12.47 9.37
CA ARG A 135 -9.65 11.61 10.54
C ARG A 135 -9.37 10.13 10.22
N MET A 136 -9.82 9.65 9.07
CA MET A 136 -9.54 8.28 8.61
C MET A 136 -8.04 8.04 8.44
N ASN A 137 -7.31 9.00 7.86
CA ASN A 137 -5.85 8.92 7.74
C ASN A 137 -5.18 8.84 9.12
N ASP A 138 -5.60 9.67 10.07
CA ASP A 138 -5.06 9.67 11.43
C ASP A 138 -5.28 8.31 12.12
N LEU A 139 -6.46 7.72 11.97
CA LEU A 139 -6.77 6.39 12.52
C LEU A 139 -5.82 5.31 11.96
N LEU A 140 -5.51 5.34 10.65
CA LEU A 140 -4.56 4.39 10.05
C LEU A 140 -3.15 4.55 10.60
N VAL A 141 -2.68 5.80 10.75
CA VAL A 141 -1.34 6.12 11.22
C VAL A 141 -1.19 5.81 12.71
N GLU A 142 -2.15 6.24 13.53
CA GLU A 142 -2.17 6.02 14.98
C GLU A 142 -2.18 4.52 15.32
N ASN A 143 -2.93 3.72 14.56
CA ASN A 143 -3.00 2.27 14.72
C ASN A 143 -1.89 1.50 13.98
N ARG A 144 -1.01 2.20 13.28
CA ARG A 144 0.12 1.62 12.55
C ARG A 144 -0.30 0.56 11.51
N VAL A 145 -1.47 0.74 10.94
CA VAL A 145 -2.02 -0.16 9.91
C VAL A 145 -1.14 -0.10 8.66
N VAL A 146 -0.66 1.10 8.35
CA VAL A 146 0.29 1.37 7.27
C VAL A 146 1.45 2.20 7.82
N ILE A 147 2.66 1.86 7.40
CA ILE A 147 3.88 2.63 7.68
C ILE A 147 4.34 3.24 6.35
N PRO A 148 4.07 4.52 6.09
CA PRO A 148 4.56 5.18 4.88
C PRO A 148 6.09 5.24 4.88
N VAL A 149 6.72 4.76 3.81
CA VAL A 149 8.19 4.70 3.71
C VAL A 149 8.73 5.82 2.82
N VAL A 150 8.17 5.93 1.59
CA VAL A 150 8.62 6.94 0.62
C VAL A 150 7.50 7.26 -0.36
N PHE A 151 7.38 8.53 -0.69
CA PHE A 151 6.63 8.98 -1.84
C PHE A 151 7.57 9.01 -3.05
N ARG A 152 7.29 8.16 -4.04
CA ARG A 152 8.15 8.06 -5.22
C ARG A 152 7.75 9.09 -6.26
N PRO A 153 8.71 9.82 -6.85
CA PRO A 153 8.44 10.61 -8.03
C PRO A 153 8.05 9.68 -9.19
N ARG A 154 7.14 10.12 -10.01
CA ARG A 154 6.86 9.50 -11.30
C ARG A 154 7.81 10.08 -12.33
N VAL A 155 8.53 9.24 -13.02
CA VAL A 155 9.47 9.64 -14.07
C VAL A 155 8.98 9.12 -15.39
N SER A 156 8.84 9.99 -16.37
CA SER A 156 8.45 9.65 -17.74
C SER A 156 9.50 10.15 -18.72
N ALA A 157 9.69 9.43 -19.80
CA ALA A 157 10.50 9.85 -20.92
C ALA A 157 9.64 9.79 -22.20
N GLN A 158 9.67 10.84 -23.00
CA GLN A 158 8.93 10.91 -24.25
C GLN A 158 9.79 11.49 -25.36
N SER A 159 9.44 11.16 -26.60
CA SER A 159 10.06 11.78 -27.76
C SER A 159 9.85 13.30 -27.74
N THR A 160 10.83 14.08 -28.14
CA THR A 160 10.71 15.54 -28.28
C THR A 160 9.67 15.97 -29.30
N LYS A 161 9.31 15.07 -30.22
CA LYS A 161 8.26 15.26 -31.22
C LYS A 161 6.87 14.91 -30.70
N LEU A 162 6.73 14.24 -29.55
CA LEU A 162 5.44 13.88 -28.99
C LEU A 162 4.94 15.00 -28.08
N ARG A 163 3.75 15.49 -28.34
CA ARG A 163 3.00 16.39 -27.48
C ARG A 163 1.98 15.57 -26.69
N ALA A 164 2.36 15.21 -25.47
CA ALA A 164 1.58 14.38 -24.58
C ALA A 164 1.56 15.03 -23.19
N PRO A 165 0.48 15.75 -22.81
CA PRO A 165 0.36 16.29 -21.45
C PRO A 165 0.28 15.13 -20.45
N LEU A 166 1.08 15.21 -19.40
CA LEU A 166 1.11 14.22 -18.32
C LEU A 166 0.35 14.73 -17.10
N SER A 167 -0.38 13.84 -16.44
CA SER A 167 -1.08 14.13 -15.18
C SER A 167 -0.24 13.69 -13.98
N GLY A 168 -0.30 14.45 -12.89
CA GLY A 168 0.23 14.02 -11.59
C GLY A 168 -0.67 13.01 -10.86
N TRP A 169 -1.91 12.83 -11.31
CA TRP A 169 -2.93 12.00 -10.64
C TRP A 169 -3.26 10.71 -11.35
N ASP A 170 -3.12 10.71 -12.67
CA ASP A 170 -3.56 9.60 -13.50
C ASP A 170 -2.37 8.82 -14.07
N ASN A 171 -2.73 7.77 -14.78
CA ASN A 171 -1.84 6.97 -15.59
C ASN A 171 -1.23 7.78 -16.73
N ASP A 172 -0.39 7.14 -17.50
CA ASP A 172 0.35 7.76 -18.59
C ASP A 172 -0.54 8.21 -19.78
N PHE A 173 -1.84 7.90 -19.74
CA PHE A 173 -2.78 8.13 -20.85
C PHE A 173 -3.78 9.27 -20.60
N TRP A 174 -3.51 10.12 -19.60
CA TRP A 174 -4.31 11.31 -19.39
C TRP A 174 -4.37 12.14 -20.69
N LEU A 175 -5.56 12.54 -21.08
CA LEU A 175 -5.79 13.29 -22.32
C LEU A 175 -5.19 12.63 -23.57
N LEU A 176 -5.13 11.29 -23.65
CA LEU A 176 -4.65 10.57 -24.82
C LEU A 176 -5.30 11.04 -26.13
N LYS A 177 -6.56 11.47 -26.08
CA LYS A 177 -7.30 12.02 -27.23
C LYS A 177 -6.67 13.30 -27.81
N ASP A 178 -5.89 14.01 -27.02
CA ASP A 178 -5.26 15.28 -27.39
C ASP A 178 -3.76 15.10 -27.75
N TRP A 179 -3.25 13.86 -27.68
CA TRP A 179 -1.87 13.59 -28.02
C TRP A 179 -1.65 13.64 -29.54
N TYR A 180 -0.56 14.26 -29.93
CA TYR A 180 -0.17 14.31 -31.34
C TYR A 180 1.35 14.31 -31.48
N ARG A 181 1.80 13.99 -32.69
CA ARG A 181 3.20 14.02 -33.04
C ARG A 181 3.46 15.17 -34.01
N GLU A 182 4.45 15.98 -33.68
CA GLU A 182 4.93 16.99 -34.62
C GLU A 182 5.71 16.34 -35.77
N ALA A 183 5.60 16.90 -36.94
CA ALA A 183 6.28 16.43 -38.15
C ALA A 183 7.81 16.48 -38.04
#